data_8f86d4ddd3ebfca1b4644408a2fc2fad
#
_entry.id   8f86d4ddd3ebfca1b4644408a2fc2fad
#
_cell.length_a   1.000
_cell.length_b   1.000
_cell.length_c   1.000
_cell.angle_alpha   90.00
_cell.angle_beta   90.00
_cell.angle_gamma   90.00
#
_symmetry.space_group_name_H-M   'P 1'
#
loop_
_entity.id
_entity.type
_entity.pdbx_description
1 polymer ?
#
loop_
_entity_poly.entity_id
_entity_poly.type
_entity_poly.pdbx_seq_one_letter_code
_entity_poly.pdbx_strand_id
1 'polypeptide(L)'
;MTGLKWLPEVLEDLQRLYEFIEPHSQSAALRAVDTLVAAAESLQAFPDKGRVWEEEPSFRELPVSFGAKGYVIRYRLYKDTVFIVRVWYALEDR
;
A
#
# COMPACT_ATOMS: atom_id res chain seq x y z
N MET A 1 1.40 -21.34 1.42
CA MET A 1 1.25 -20.10 2.19
C MET A 1 1.85 -18.94 1.41
N THR A 2 1.12 -17.83 1.28
CA THR A 2 1.57 -16.69 0.50
C THR A 2 2.51 -15.81 1.32
N GLY A 3 3.68 -15.51 0.78
CA GLY A 3 4.63 -14.61 1.43
C GLY A 3 4.30 -13.14 1.16
N LEU A 4 4.98 -12.26 1.86
CA LEU A 4 4.80 -10.81 1.71
C LEU A 4 6.16 -10.13 1.81
N LYS A 5 6.50 -9.32 0.81
CA LYS A 5 7.74 -8.54 0.79
C LYS A 5 7.46 -7.09 0.41
N TRP A 6 8.10 -6.19 1.13
CA TRP A 6 8.04 -4.76 0.87
C TRP A 6 9.32 -4.36 0.15
N LEU A 7 9.21 -3.82 -1.05
CA LEU A 7 10.39 -3.36 -1.77
C LEU A 7 10.97 -2.10 -1.11
N PRO A 8 12.28 -1.84 -1.27
CA PRO A 8 12.90 -0.68 -0.62
C PRO A 8 12.23 0.65 -0.95
N GLU A 9 11.77 0.84 -2.19
CA GLU A 9 11.08 2.07 -2.61
C GLU A 9 9.82 2.33 -1.81
N VAL A 10 9.16 1.25 -1.35
CA VAL A 10 7.91 1.40 -0.59
C VAL A 10 8.19 1.92 0.81
N LEU A 11 9.33 1.56 1.39
CA LEU A 11 9.70 2.09 2.70
C LEU A 11 9.88 3.60 2.62
N GLU A 12 10.41 4.11 1.52
CA GLU A 12 10.50 5.54 1.28
C GLU A 12 9.11 6.16 1.11
N ASP A 13 8.21 5.45 0.41
CA ASP A 13 6.82 5.91 0.28
C ASP A 13 6.16 6.03 1.65
N LEU A 14 6.30 5.02 2.51
CA LEU A 14 5.71 5.04 3.85
C LEU A 14 6.28 6.18 4.69
N GLN A 15 7.58 6.42 4.61
CA GLN A 15 8.21 7.51 5.32
C GLN A 15 7.67 8.85 4.84
N ARG A 16 7.53 9.03 3.53
CA ARG A 16 6.96 10.25 2.95
C ARG A 16 5.54 10.50 3.45
N LEU A 17 4.72 9.45 3.46
CA LEU A 17 3.33 9.57 3.92
C LEU A 17 3.27 9.89 5.41
N TYR A 18 4.12 9.25 6.21
CA TYR A 18 4.21 9.52 7.64
C TYR A 18 4.60 10.98 7.88
N GLU A 19 5.64 11.46 7.20
CA GLU A 19 6.14 12.81 7.37
C GLU A 19 5.15 13.88 6.92
N PHE A 20 4.26 13.53 6.00
CA PHE A 20 3.21 14.44 5.56
C PHE A 20 2.14 14.63 6.63
N ILE A 21 1.81 13.57 7.37
CA ILE A 21 0.74 13.61 8.37
C ILE A 21 1.25 14.03 9.75
N GLU A 22 2.45 13.61 10.10
CA GLU A 22 3.00 13.75 11.45
C GLU A 22 2.99 15.18 12.00
N PRO A 23 3.29 16.24 11.22
CA PRO A 23 3.22 17.61 11.73
C PRO A 23 1.83 18.02 12.21
N HIS A 24 0.78 17.39 11.68
CA HIS A 24 -0.59 17.67 12.08
C HIS A 24 -1.06 16.77 13.22
N SER A 25 -0.63 15.51 13.22
CA SER A 25 -0.99 14.54 14.24
C SER A 25 -0.11 13.30 14.14
N GLN A 26 0.74 13.11 15.15
CA GLN A 26 1.57 11.91 15.21
C GLN A 26 0.73 10.64 15.30
N SER A 27 -0.35 10.67 16.09
CA SER A 27 -1.21 9.48 16.21
C SER A 27 -1.89 9.14 14.90
N ALA A 28 -2.30 10.14 14.11
CA ALA A 28 -2.89 9.89 12.80
C ALA A 28 -1.84 9.31 11.83
N ALA A 29 -0.60 9.80 11.89
CA ALA A 29 0.48 9.27 11.06
C ALA A 29 0.74 7.79 11.37
N LEU A 30 0.77 7.43 12.65
CA LEU A 30 0.96 6.03 13.06
C LEU A 30 -0.22 5.16 12.61
N ARG A 31 -1.45 5.65 12.75
CA ARG A 31 -2.64 4.90 12.32
C ARG A 31 -2.64 4.69 10.80
N ALA A 32 -2.17 5.67 10.03
CA ALA A 32 -2.09 5.54 8.58
C ALA A 32 -1.12 4.40 8.19
N VAL A 33 0.06 4.37 8.81
CA VAL A 33 1.04 3.31 8.55
C VAL A 33 0.47 1.96 8.97
N ASP A 34 -0.14 1.87 10.16
CA ASP A 34 -0.73 0.62 10.64
C ASP A 34 -1.83 0.12 9.69
N THR A 35 -2.65 1.04 9.18
CA THR A 35 -3.72 0.71 8.24
C THR A 35 -3.14 0.14 6.94
N LEU A 36 -2.07 0.75 6.44
CA LEU A 36 -1.41 0.29 5.22
C LEU A 36 -0.76 -1.08 5.42
N VAL A 37 -0.11 -1.29 6.55
CA VAL A 37 0.51 -2.58 6.86
C VAL A 37 -0.56 -3.68 6.96
N ALA A 38 -1.66 -3.41 7.65
CA ALA A 38 -2.75 -4.38 7.78
C ALA A 38 -3.38 -4.70 6.42
N ALA A 39 -3.55 -3.68 5.57
CA ALA A 39 -4.11 -3.90 4.23
C ALA A 39 -3.17 -4.76 3.37
N ALA A 40 -1.87 -4.50 3.44
CA ALA A 40 -0.89 -5.31 2.71
C ALA A 40 -0.88 -6.76 3.21
N GLU A 41 -0.96 -6.94 4.53
CA GLU A 41 -1.00 -8.29 5.11
C GLU A 41 -2.23 -9.07 4.67
N SER A 42 -3.36 -8.38 4.45
CA SER A 42 -4.58 -9.04 3.98
C SER A 42 -4.40 -9.66 2.60
N LEU A 43 -3.45 -9.18 1.82
CA LEU A 43 -3.18 -9.71 0.49
C LEU A 43 -2.54 -11.11 0.53
N GLN A 44 -2.00 -11.52 1.66
CA GLN A 44 -1.48 -12.89 1.80
C GLN A 44 -2.61 -13.91 1.76
N ALA A 45 -3.78 -13.56 2.31
CA ALA A 45 -4.95 -14.42 2.27
C ALA A 45 -5.76 -14.22 0.98
N PHE A 46 -5.79 -13.00 0.45
CA PHE A 46 -6.61 -12.63 -0.70
C PHE A 46 -5.80 -11.85 -1.74
N PRO A 47 -4.86 -12.52 -2.43
CA PRO A 47 -3.97 -11.80 -3.37
C PRO A 47 -4.70 -11.21 -4.58
N ASP A 48 -5.92 -11.67 -4.89
CA ASP A 48 -6.71 -11.14 -6.00
C ASP A 48 -7.59 -9.96 -5.59
N LYS A 49 -7.49 -9.52 -4.34
CA LYS A 49 -8.36 -8.49 -3.77
C LYS A 49 -8.24 -7.15 -4.51
N GLY A 50 -7.04 -6.77 -4.94
CA GLY A 50 -6.85 -5.56 -5.72
C GLY A 50 -7.28 -5.76 -7.17
N ARG A 51 -7.56 -4.65 -7.86
CA ARG A 51 -7.93 -4.72 -9.27
C ARG A 51 -6.69 -4.67 -10.15
N VAL A 52 -6.78 -5.32 -11.31
CA VAL A 52 -5.68 -5.35 -12.26
C VAL A 52 -5.39 -3.93 -12.75
N TRP A 53 -4.11 -3.56 -12.79
CA TRP A 53 -3.67 -2.28 -13.33
C TRP A 53 -3.58 -2.42 -14.86
N GLU A 54 -4.42 -1.68 -15.58
CA GLU A 54 -4.56 -1.86 -17.02
C GLU A 54 -3.27 -1.61 -17.80
N GLU A 55 -2.46 -0.65 -17.36
CA GLU A 55 -1.21 -0.32 -18.06
C GLU A 55 -0.16 -1.40 -17.93
N GLU A 56 -0.21 -2.17 -16.82
CA GLU A 56 0.73 -3.25 -16.57
C GLU A 56 -0.01 -4.37 -15.84
N PRO A 57 -0.67 -5.28 -16.60
CA PRO A 57 -1.60 -6.25 -15.99
C PRO A 57 -0.98 -7.26 -15.03
N SER A 58 0.35 -7.36 -14.97
CA SER A 58 0.99 -8.22 -13.96
C SER A 58 0.90 -7.62 -12.56
N PHE A 59 0.51 -6.35 -12.44
CA PHE A 59 0.33 -5.66 -11.17
C PHE A 59 -1.14 -5.45 -10.86
N ARG A 60 -1.42 -5.28 -9.55
CA ARG A 60 -2.75 -4.94 -9.07
C ARG A 60 -2.65 -3.73 -8.16
N GLU A 61 -3.78 -3.04 -7.99
CA GLU A 61 -3.87 -1.87 -7.10
C GLU A 61 -5.00 -2.07 -6.12
N LEU A 62 -4.69 -1.88 -4.84
CA LEU A 62 -5.65 -2.01 -3.75
C LEU A 62 -5.91 -0.64 -3.14
N PRO A 63 -7.15 -0.12 -3.28
CA PRO A 63 -7.52 1.10 -2.54
C PRO A 63 -7.63 0.78 -1.05
N VAL A 64 -7.12 1.67 -0.21
CA VAL A 64 -7.15 1.52 1.25
C VAL A 64 -7.81 2.74 1.84
N SER A 65 -8.93 2.54 2.54
CA SER A 65 -9.66 3.64 3.16
C SER A 65 -8.92 4.18 4.37
N PHE A 66 -8.71 5.49 4.39
CA PHE A 66 -8.16 6.19 5.54
C PHE A 66 -8.44 7.68 5.37
N GLY A 67 -9.10 8.29 6.36
CA GLY A 67 -9.50 9.67 6.25
C GLY A 67 -10.50 9.86 5.10
N ALA A 68 -10.42 11.00 4.41
CA ALA A 68 -11.37 11.35 3.37
C ALA A 68 -11.15 10.61 2.06
N LYS A 69 -9.88 10.35 1.70
CA LYS A 69 -9.54 9.79 0.38
C LYS A 69 -8.82 8.45 0.44
N GLY A 70 -7.95 8.25 1.44
CA GLY A 70 -7.22 7.01 1.58
C GLY A 70 -5.98 6.90 0.71
N TYR A 71 -5.53 5.68 0.52
CA TYR A 71 -4.27 5.37 -0.15
C TYR A 71 -4.47 4.30 -1.21
N VAL A 72 -3.46 4.09 -2.03
CA VAL A 72 -3.43 3.02 -3.00
C VAL A 72 -2.14 2.23 -2.80
N ILE A 73 -2.27 0.90 -2.75
CA ILE A 73 -1.14 -0.02 -2.69
C ILE A 73 -1.04 -0.71 -4.04
N ARG A 74 0.10 -0.56 -4.74
CA ARG A 74 0.38 -1.32 -5.96
C ARG A 74 1.23 -2.51 -5.58
N TYR A 75 0.85 -3.69 -6.07
CA TYR A 75 1.53 -4.92 -5.71
C TYR A 75 1.49 -5.92 -6.86
N ARG A 76 2.28 -6.97 -6.71
CA ARG A 76 2.35 -8.06 -7.67
C ARG A 76 2.47 -9.38 -6.93
N LEU A 77 1.71 -10.39 -7.38
CA LEU A 77 1.88 -11.75 -6.88
C LEU A 77 2.83 -12.49 -7.82
N TYR A 78 3.93 -13.01 -7.28
CA TYR A 78 4.90 -13.76 -8.05
C TYR A 78 5.42 -14.92 -7.21
N LYS A 79 5.28 -16.16 -7.71
CA LYS A 79 5.73 -17.39 -7.03
C LYS A 79 5.31 -17.42 -5.56
N ASP A 80 4.01 -17.27 -5.31
CA ASP A 80 3.41 -17.32 -3.97
C ASP A 80 3.92 -16.24 -3.02
N THR A 81 4.45 -15.15 -3.54
CA THR A 81 4.84 -13.99 -2.72
C THR A 81 4.18 -12.73 -3.26
N VAL A 82 3.56 -11.98 -2.37
CA VAL A 82 3.04 -10.66 -2.69
C VAL A 82 4.17 -9.66 -2.51
N PHE A 83 4.50 -8.94 -3.57
CA PHE A 83 5.50 -7.88 -3.53
C PHE A 83 4.79 -6.54 -3.54
N ILE A 84 4.95 -5.77 -2.46
CA ILE A 84 4.42 -4.42 -2.41
C ILE A 84 5.44 -3.53 -3.12
N VAL A 85 5.00 -2.87 -4.20
CA VAL A 85 5.93 -2.13 -5.05
C VAL A 85 5.83 -0.63 -4.91
N ARG A 86 4.64 -0.08 -4.60
CA ARG A 86 4.45 1.35 -4.37
C ARG A 86 3.23 1.59 -3.49
N VAL A 87 3.28 2.68 -2.73
CA VAL A 87 2.15 3.16 -1.94
C VAL A 87 2.09 4.67 -2.10
N TRP A 88 0.89 5.22 -2.31
CA TRP A 88 0.74 6.68 -2.39
C TRP A 88 -0.65 7.10 -1.88
N TYR A 89 -0.76 8.40 -1.55
CA TYR A 89 -2.02 8.99 -1.18
C TYR A 89 -2.89 9.09 -2.43
N ALA A 90 -4.17 8.76 -2.32
CA ALA A 90 -5.06 8.68 -3.48
C ALA A 90 -5.15 9.98 -4.28
N LEU A 91 -4.86 11.13 -3.65
CA LEU A 91 -4.86 12.42 -4.33
C LEU A 91 -3.50 12.84 -4.88
N GLU A 92 -2.44 12.04 -4.66
CA GLU A 92 -1.14 12.35 -5.26
C GLU A 92 -1.22 12.15 -6.77
N ASP A 93 -0.50 13.01 -7.49
CA ASP A 93 -0.36 12.88 -8.94
C ASP A 93 0.67 11.79 -9.24
N ARG A 94 0.24 10.74 -9.91
CA ARG A 94 1.09 9.57 -10.20
C ARG A 94 1.12 9.26 -11.68
#